data_4be6e3e3142e14f8f6ca4a7934fd7964
#
_entry.id   4be6e3e3142e14f8f6ca4a7934fd7964
#
_cell.length_a   1.000
_cell.length_b   1.000
_cell.length_c   1.000
_cell.angle_alpha   90.00
_cell.angle_beta   90.00
_cell.angle_gamma   90.00
#
_symmetry.space_group_name_H-M   'P 1'
#
loop_
_entity.id
_entity.type
_entity.pdbx_description
1 polymer ?
#
loop_
_entity_poly.entity_id
_entity_poly.type
_entity_poly.pdbx_seq_one_letter_code
_entity_poly.pdbx_strand_id
1 'polypeptide(L)'
;MIKCDCYPNHEICKNKNTCEFWIPLNQKLKQINQQISYELNILESLNQRKRDYFKVLSEIQQERYTEIVAIDGRLKRVPKKNARGESILKPEDVQVGLNFNVISKEITDTETIIHELRIRENNILKILKKRAKCKNINS
;
A
#
# COMPACT_ATOMS: atom_id res chain seq x y z
N MET A 1 -15.42 -35.31 -10.77
CA MET A 1 -15.35 -34.35 -9.66
C MET A 1 -16.52 -34.53 -8.73
N ILE A 2 -16.24 -34.89 -7.51
CA ILE A 2 -17.28 -35.16 -6.52
C ILE A 2 -17.78 -33.80 -5.99
N LYS A 3 -19.08 -33.60 -6.07
CA LYS A 3 -19.69 -32.43 -5.46
C LYS A 3 -19.84 -32.64 -3.97
N CYS A 4 -19.27 -31.77 -3.18
CA CYS A 4 -19.41 -31.80 -1.74
C CYS A 4 -20.62 -30.98 -1.33
N ASP A 5 -21.58 -31.65 -0.65
CA ASP A 5 -22.77 -30.96 -0.17
C ASP A 5 -22.48 -29.91 0.89
N CYS A 6 -21.33 -30.03 1.55
CA CYS A 6 -20.90 -29.02 2.52
C CYS A 6 -20.24 -27.79 1.88
N TYR A 7 -19.87 -27.92 0.64
CA TYR A 7 -19.25 -26.79 -0.05
C TYR A 7 -20.30 -25.73 -0.36
N PRO A 8 -20.11 -24.51 -0.01
CA PRO A 8 -18.88 -23.91 0.52
C PRO A 8 -18.86 -23.69 2.03
N ASN A 9 -19.70 -24.34 2.80
CA ASN A 9 -19.77 -24.11 4.23
C ASN A 9 -18.76 -24.96 5.00
N HIS A 10 -17.50 -24.59 4.87
CA HIS A 10 -16.35 -25.33 5.37
C HIS A 10 -16.39 -25.56 6.88
N GLU A 11 -16.87 -24.57 7.63
CA GLU A 11 -16.83 -24.60 9.09
C GLU A 11 -17.62 -25.74 9.70
N ILE A 12 -18.68 -26.18 9.01
CA ILE A 12 -19.53 -27.23 9.47
C ILE A 12 -19.29 -28.56 8.77
N CYS A 13 -18.37 -28.63 7.84
CA CYS A 13 -18.05 -29.84 7.13
C CYS A 13 -17.14 -30.74 7.96
N LYS A 14 -17.50 -31.99 8.11
CA LYS A 14 -16.67 -32.98 8.82
C LYS A 14 -15.31 -33.19 8.18
N ASN A 15 -15.23 -33.01 6.87
CA ASN A 15 -14.00 -33.21 6.10
C ASN A 15 -13.30 -31.89 5.76
N LYS A 16 -13.55 -30.85 6.52
CA LYS A 16 -13.04 -29.51 6.23
C LYS A 16 -11.53 -29.44 6.02
N ASN A 17 -10.77 -30.32 6.67
CA ASN A 17 -9.32 -30.31 6.56
C ASN A 17 -8.79 -31.16 5.41
N THR A 18 -9.63 -31.97 4.80
CA THR A 18 -9.25 -32.89 3.73
C THR A 18 -10.07 -32.73 2.45
N CYS A 19 -11.09 -31.89 2.48
CA CYS A 19 -12.00 -31.70 1.35
C CYS A 19 -11.30 -30.94 0.20
N GLU A 20 -11.35 -31.53 -0.98
CA GLU A 20 -10.76 -30.97 -2.20
C GLU A 20 -11.33 -29.60 -2.59
N PHE A 21 -12.59 -29.33 -2.24
CA PHE A 21 -13.22 -28.06 -2.57
C PHE A 21 -12.79 -26.92 -1.65
N TRP A 22 -12.46 -27.24 -0.40
CA TRP A 22 -12.14 -26.24 0.61
C TRP A 22 -10.66 -25.92 0.70
N ILE A 23 -9.82 -26.96 0.63
CA ILE A 23 -8.39 -26.81 0.79
C ILE A 23 -7.80 -25.78 -0.16
N PRO A 24 -8.07 -25.83 -1.48
CA PRO A 24 -7.49 -24.86 -2.40
C PRO A 24 -7.91 -23.42 -2.11
N LEU A 25 -9.18 -23.19 -1.78
CA LEU A 25 -9.68 -21.85 -1.47
C LEU A 25 -9.11 -21.32 -0.16
N ASN A 26 -9.05 -22.17 0.86
CA ASN A 26 -8.50 -21.78 2.15
C ASN A 26 -7.00 -21.54 2.08
N GLN A 27 -6.27 -22.34 1.34
CA GLN A 27 -4.85 -22.13 1.10
C GLN A 27 -4.60 -20.82 0.35
N LYS A 28 -5.39 -20.55 -0.65
CA LYS A 28 -5.31 -19.31 -1.43
C LYS A 28 -5.60 -18.10 -0.56
N LEU A 29 -6.62 -18.18 0.28
CA LEU A 29 -6.97 -17.12 1.21
C LEU A 29 -5.83 -16.86 2.22
N LYS A 30 -5.26 -17.94 2.74
CA LYS A 30 -4.11 -17.84 3.66
C LYS A 30 -2.91 -17.17 2.99
N GLN A 31 -2.61 -17.54 1.75
CA GLN A 31 -1.52 -16.94 0.98
C GLN A 31 -1.76 -15.45 0.75
N ILE A 32 -2.98 -15.07 0.39
CA ILE A 32 -3.35 -13.67 0.19
C ILE A 32 -3.19 -12.89 1.49
N ASN A 33 -3.64 -13.43 2.61
CA ASN A 33 -3.50 -12.76 3.91
C ASN A 33 -2.04 -12.59 4.32
N GLN A 34 -1.19 -13.58 4.05
CA GLN A 34 0.24 -13.48 4.30
C GLN A 34 0.88 -12.39 3.42
N GLN A 35 0.47 -12.32 2.17
CA GLN A 35 0.98 -11.32 1.24
C GLN A 35 0.53 -9.91 1.63
N ILE A 36 -0.71 -9.74 2.06
CA ILE A 36 -1.21 -8.46 2.58
C ILE A 36 -0.39 -8.02 3.78
N SER A 37 -0.12 -8.91 4.73
CA SER A 37 0.69 -8.59 5.91
C SER A 37 2.11 -8.16 5.52
N TYR A 38 2.71 -8.83 4.56
CA TYR A 38 4.02 -8.48 4.04
C TYR A 38 4.02 -7.08 3.42
N GLU A 39 3.03 -6.79 2.58
CA GLU A 39 2.92 -5.48 1.92
C GLU A 39 2.61 -4.36 2.92
N LEU A 40 1.83 -4.64 3.97
CA LEU A 40 1.57 -3.67 5.03
C LEU A 40 2.84 -3.30 5.80
N ASN A 41 3.72 -4.27 6.03
CA ASN A 41 5.02 -4.01 6.67
C ASN A 41 5.91 -3.14 5.80
N ILE A 42 5.92 -3.40 4.49
CA ILE A 42 6.64 -2.56 3.52
C ILE A 42 6.09 -1.14 3.54
N LEU A 43 4.76 -1.00 3.52
CA LEU A 43 4.09 0.30 3.53
C LEU A 43 4.44 1.09 4.77
N GLU A 44 4.46 0.47 5.94
CA GLU A 44 4.84 1.12 7.19
C GLU A 44 6.27 1.65 7.14
N SER A 45 7.20 0.84 6.63
CA SER A 45 8.59 1.23 6.46
C SER A 45 8.73 2.41 5.49
N LEU A 46 8.02 2.36 4.36
CA LEU A 46 8.03 3.44 3.37
C LEU A 46 7.45 4.74 3.94
N ASN A 47 6.37 4.66 4.69
CA ASN A 47 5.76 5.82 5.34
C ASN A 47 6.71 6.46 6.35
N GLN A 48 7.46 5.66 7.11
CA GLN A 48 8.46 6.18 8.04
C GLN A 48 9.58 6.90 7.30
N ARG A 49 10.10 6.31 6.22
CA ARG A 49 11.13 6.94 5.39
C ARG A 49 10.63 8.23 4.76
N LYS A 50 9.37 8.25 4.33
CA LYS A 50 8.74 9.46 3.77
C LYS A 50 8.71 10.58 4.82
N ARG A 51 8.31 10.26 6.05
CA ARG A 51 8.30 11.26 7.15
C ARG A 51 9.70 11.81 7.40
N ASP A 52 10.71 10.95 7.39
CA ASP A 52 12.10 11.37 7.63
C ASP A 52 12.58 12.32 6.52
N TYR A 53 12.31 11.99 5.26
CA TYR A 53 12.64 12.89 4.14
C TYR A 53 11.85 14.19 4.18
N PHE A 54 10.58 14.12 4.61
CA PHE A 54 9.76 15.33 4.73
C PHE A 54 10.35 16.32 5.74
N LYS A 55 10.88 15.83 6.85
CA LYS A 55 11.55 16.70 7.84
C LYS A 55 12.74 17.41 7.22
N VAL A 56 13.57 16.66 6.48
CA VAL A 56 14.76 17.24 5.81
C VAL A 56 14.32 18.24 4.75
N LEU A 57 13.28 17.92 3.96
CA LEU A 57 12.75 18.86 2.96
C LEU A 57 12.23 20.14 3.59
N SER A 58 11.55 20.04 4.74
CA SER A 58 11.05 21.21 5.47
C SER A 58 12.21 22.12 5.91
N GLU A 59 13.29 21.54 6.41
CA GLU A 59 14.51 22.28 6.76
C GLU A 59 15.13 22.96 5.56
N ILE A 60 15.23 22.25 4.44
CA ILE A 60 15.74 22.80 3.19
C ILE A 60 14.88 23.97 2.72
N GLN A 61 13.55 23.82 2.78
CA GLN A 61 12.63 24.90 2.39
C GLN A 61 12.80 26.14 3.25
N GLN A 62 13.04 25.97 4.54
CA GLN A 62 13.24 27.09 5.47
C GLN A 62 14.61 27.75 5.27
N GLU A 63 15.65 26.98 5.08
CA GLU A 63 17.03 27.45 5.03
C GLU A 63 17.51 27.89 3.65
N ARG A 64 17.04 27.20 2.59
CA ARG A 64 17.55 27.34 1.22
C ARG A 64 16.64 28.14 0.30
N TYR A 65 15.40 28.39 0.70
CA TYR A 65 14.41 29.07 -0.16
C TYR A 65 13.94 30.37 0.48
N THR A 66 13.57 31.31 -0.36
CA THR A 66 12.93 32.56 0.05
C THR A 66 11.69 32.80 -0.79
N GLU A 67 10.80 33.65 -0.30
CA GLU A 67 9.59 34.00 -1.03
C GLU A 67 9.83 35.31 -1.81
N ILE A 68 9.36 35.32 -3.04
CA ILE A 68 9.34 36.53 -3.88
C ILE A 68 7.92 36.72 -4.42
N VAL A 69 7.60 37.95 -4.82
CA VAL A 69 6.36 38.26 -5.51
C VAL A 69 6.62 38.11 -7.01
N ALA A 70 5.92 37.20 -7.66
CA ALA A 70 6.03 37.01 -9.10
C ALA A 70 5.35 38.15 -9.86
N ILE A 71 5.58 38.21 -11.17
CA ILE A 71 5.01 39.25 -12.04
C ILE A 71 3.49 39.28 -11.99
N ASP A 72 2.86 38.09 -11.77
CA ASP A 72 1.40 37.94 -11.67
C ASP A 72 0.87 38.29 -10.27
N GLY A 73 1.70 38.77 -9.36
CA GLY A 73 1.33 39.15 -8.00
C GLY A 73 1.27 37.98 -7.01
N ARG A 74 1.55 36.76 -7.44
CA ARG A 74 1.53 35.59 -6.58
C ARG A 74 2.86 35.41 -5.84
N LEU A 75 2.79 34.90 -4.61
CA LEU A 75 3.98 34.52 -3.87
C LEU A 75 4.57 33.24 -4.48
N LYS A 76 5.88 33.26 -4.68
CA LYS A 76 6.63 32.15 -5.25
C LYS A 76 7.86 31.89 -4.40
N ARG A 77 8.14 30.62 -4.10
CA ARG A 77 9.36 30.25 -3.40
C ARG A 77 10.45 29.95 -4.43
N VAL A 78 11.59 30.57 -4.22
CA VAL A 78 12.76 30.40 -5.09
C VAL A 78 13.98 30.12 -4.23
N PRO A 79 14.99 29.40 -4.77
CA PRO A 79 16.24 29.21 -4.04
C PRO A 79 16.92 30.54 -3.68
N LYS A 80 17.43 30.64 -2.47
CA LYS A 80 18.21 31.77 -2.04
C LYS A 80 19.51 31.83 -2.86
N LYS A 81 20.01 33.04 -3.07
CA LYS A 81 21.28 33.26 -3.77
C LYS A 81 22.32 33.83 -2.82
N ASN A 82 23.57 33.45 -3.02
CA ASN A 82 24.69 34.05 -2.30
C ASN A 82 25.03 35.45 -2.87
N ALA A 83 26.05 36.10 -2.31
CA ALA A 83 26.47 37.42 -2.75
C ALA A 83 26.92 37.48 -4.23
N ARG A 84 27.28 36.32 -4.82
CA ARG A 84 27.67 36.19 -6.23
C ARG A 84 26.49 35.93 -7.16
N GLY A 85 25.27 35.85 -6.62
CA GLY A 85 24.07 35.52 -7.41
C GLY A 85 23.90 34.05 -7.68
N GLU A 86 24.68 33.17 -7.06
CA GLU A 86 24.57 31.71 -7.20
C GLU A 86 23.59 31.15 -6.19
N SER A 87 22.82 30.14 -6.59
CA SER A 87 21.91 29.43 -5.69
C SER A 87 22.70 28.75 -4.58
N ILE A 88 22.22 28.86 -3.33
CA ILE A 88 22.79 28.15 -2.19
C ILE A 88 22.28 26.73 -2.09
N LEU A 89 21.32 26.35 -2.94
CA LEU A 89 20.79 25.00 -3.00
C LEU A 89 21.88 24.04 -3.45
N LYS A 90 22.08 22.98 -2.67
CA LYS A 90 23.13 22.00 -2.96
C LYS A 90 22.55 20.82 -3.77
N PRO A 91 23.40 20.10 -4.52
CA PRO A 91 22.93 18.88 -5.22
C PRO A 91 22.30 17.87 -4.27
N GLU A 92 22.78 17.75 -3.05
CA GLU A 92 22.21 16.85 -2.03
C GLU A 92 20.78 17.25 -1.68
N ASP A 93 20.48 18.55 -1.66
CA ASP A 93 19.14 19.06 -1.37
C ASP A 93 18.16 18.65 -2.47
N VAL A 94 18.59 18.72 -3.71
CA VAL A 94 17.79 18.29 -4.87
C VAL A 94 17.56 16.78 -4.81
N GLN A 95 18.58 16.01 -4.43
CA GLN A 95 18.49 14.56 -4.33
C GLN A 95 17.48 14.13 -3.27
N VAL A 96 17.39 14.83 -2.15
CA VAL A 96 16.38 14.56 -1.11
C VAL A 96 14.97 14.70 -1.69
N GLY A 97 14.73 15.75 -2.48
CA GLY A 97 13.43 15.94 -3.14
C GLY A 97 13.11 14.82 -4.11
N LEU A 98 14.08 14.38 -4.90
CA LEU A 98 13.89 13.25 -5.82
C LEU A 98 13.60 11.96 -5.07
N ASN A 99 14.34 11.71 -3.98
CA ASN A 99 14.12 10.52 -3.15
C ASN A 99 12.74 10.53 -2.51
N PHE A 100 12.27 11.68 -2.05
CA PHE A 100 10.92 11.84 -1.51
C PHE A 100 9.87 11.46 -2.56
N ASN A 101 10.04 11.93 -3.80
CA ASN A 101 9.11 11.62 -4.88
C ASN A 101 9.12 10.14 -5.23
N VAL A 102 10.29 9.50 -5.25
CA VAL A 102 10.40 8.05 -5.50
C VAL A 102 9.68 7.26 -4.43
N ILE A 103 9.89 7.61 -3.15
CA ILE A 103 9.24 6.92 -2.04
C ILE A 103 7.72 7.13 -2.08
N SER A 104 7.26 8.34 -2.42
CA SER A 104 5.84 8.64 -2.55
C SER A 104 5.20 7.75 -3.62
N LYS A 105 5.89 7.51 -4.73
CA LYS A 105 5.42 6.61 -5.78
C LYS A 105 5.39 5.16 -5.31
N GLU A 106 6.43 4.72 -4.62
CA GLU A 106 6.49 3.37 -4.07
C GLU A 106 5.34 3.11 -3.08
N ILE A 107 5.01 4.10 -2.26
CA ILE A 107 3.87 4.03 -1.35
C ILE A 107 2.56 3.83 -2.13
N THR A 108 2.33 4.64 -3.16
CA THR A 108 1.14 4.52 -4.00
C THR A 108 1.07 3.16 -4.67
N ASP A 109 2.19 2.66 -5.20
CA ASP A 109 2.25 1.35 -5.83
C ASP A 109 1.94 0.23 -4.83
N THR A 110 2.48 0.32 -3.61
CA THR A 110 2.23 -0.66 -2.55
C THR A 110 0.78 -0.64 -2.10
N GLU A 111 0.19 0.55 -1.95
CA GLU A 111 -1.23 0.69 -1.61
C GLU A 111 -2.12 0.08 -2.69
N THR A 112 -1.75 0.22 -3.95
CA THR A 112 -2.47 -0.39 -5.08
C THR A 112 -2.41 -1.92 -5.00
N ILE A 113 -1.24 -2.47 -4.71
CA ILE A 113 -1.06 -3.92 -4.54
C ILE A 113 -1.95 -4.44 -3.40
N ILE A 114 -1.95 -3.76 -2.26
CA ILE A 114 -2.78 -4.12 -1.11
C ILE A 114 -4.26 -4.08 -1.49
N HIS A 115 -4.67 -3.05 -2.20
CA HIS A 115 -6.07 -2.91 -2.64
C HIS A 115 -6.48 -4.08 -3.55
N GLU A 116 -5.65 -4.45 -4.51
CA GLU A 116 -5.91 -5.57 -5.40
C GLU A 116 -5.99 -6.90 -4.63
N LEU A 117 -5.09 -7.10 -3.65
CA LEU A 117 -5.11 -8.29 -2.81
C LEU A 117 -6.39 -8.37 -1.98
N ARG A 118 -6.86 -7.25 -1.45
CA ARG A 118 -8.13 -7.22 -0.70
C ARG A 118 -9.33 -7.50 -1.58
N ILE A 119 -9.30 -7.07 -2.84
CA ILE A 119 -10.35 -7.42 -3.80
C ILE A 119 -10.37 -8.94 -4.02
N ARG A 120 -9.21 -9.56 -4.20
CA ARG A 120 -9.11 -11.02 -4.36
C ARG A 120 -9.60 -11.75 -3.11
N GLU A 121 -9.21 -11.27 -1.94
CA GLU A 121 -9.69 -11.82 -0.66
C GLU A 121 -11.22 -11.77 -0.59
N ASN A 122 -11.79 -10.60 -0.88
CA ASN A 122 -13.24 -10.40 -0.84
C ASN A 122 -13.95 -11.29 -1.86
N ASN A 123 -13.38 -11.51 -3.03
CA ASN A 123 -13.96 -12.39 -4.04
C ASN A 123 -14.01 -13.83 -3.55
N ILE A 124 -12.97 -14.31 -2.90
CA ILE A 124 -12.95 -15.65 -2.31
C ILE A 124 -13.98 -15.75 -1.20
N LEU A 125 -14.03 -14.75 -0.31
CA LEU A 125 -15.00 -14.72 0.78
C LEU A 125 -16.44 -14.69 0.25
N LYS A 126 -16.69 -13.96 -0.84
CA LYS A 126 -18.01 -13.95 -1.48
C LYS A 126 -18.39 -15.33 -2.04
N ILE A 127 -17.45 -16.02 -2.65
CA ILE A 127 -17.68 -17.37 -3.15
C ILE A 127 -18.07 -18.29 -1.99
N LEU A 128 -17.31 -18.24 -0.90
CA LEU A 128 -17.57 -19.04 0.28
C LEU A 128 -18.94 -18.71 0.89
N LYS A 129 -19.26 -17.42 1.00
CA LYS A 129 -20.52 -16.95 1.58
C LYS A 129 -21.71 -17.26 0.68
N LYS A 130 -21.56 -17.12 -0.63
CA LYS A 130 -22.64 -17.30 -1.60
C LYS A 130 -23.13 -18.74 -1.64
N ARG A 131 -22.25 -19.69 -1.35
CA ARG A 131 -22.56 -21.12 -1.31
C ARG A 131 -22.71 -21.63 0.13
N ALA A 132 -22.91 -20.70 1.08
CA ALA A 132 -22.85 -21.02 2.49
C ALA A 132 -23.98 -21.89 3.01
N LYS A 133 -24.98 -22.18 2.20
CA LYS A 133 -26.07 -23.08 2.59
C LYS A 133 -25.73 -24.51 2.20
N CYS A 134 -24.96 -25.16 3.01
CA CYS A 134 -24.61 -26.54 2.81
C CYS A 134 -25.77 -27.40 3.32
N LYS A 135 -26.34 -28.21 2.44
CA LYS A 135 -27.46 -29.11 2.82
C LYS A 135 -27.03 -30.17 3.80
N ASN A 136 -25.75 -30.45 3.88
CA ASN A 136 -25.21 -31.45 4.79
C ASN A 136 -25.22 -31.03 6.25
N ILE A 137 -25.56 -29.80 6.52
CA ILE A 137 -25.68 -29.25 7.87
C ILE A 137 -26.71 -30.08 8.69
N ASN A 138 -27.69 -30.57 8.02
CA ASN A 138 -28.81 -31.28 8.66
C ASN A 138 -28.53 -32.74 8.93
N SER A 139 -27.40 -33.20 8.56
CA SER A 139 -27.03 -34.61 8.81
C SER A 139 -26.28 -34.77 10.09
#